data_d334ba69fa05d347dcea6ab4ce9e1c39
#
_entry.id   d334ba69fa05d347dcea6ab4ce9e1c39
#
_cell.length_a   1.000
_cell.length_b   1.000
_cell.length_c   1.000
_cell.angle_alpha   90.00
_cell.angle_beta   90.00
_cell.angle_gamma   90.00
#
_symmetry.space_group_name_H-M   'P 1'
#
loop_
_entity.id
_entity.type
_entity.pdbx_description
1 polymer ?
#
loop_
_entity_poly.entity_id
_entity_poly.type
_entity_poly.pdbx_seq_one_letter_code
_entity_poly.pdbx_strand_id
1 'polypeptide(L)'
;MSQKFQHSSSILIVSAMLAMTLACASRGTAPTQPQSPVEPGPVIATIDGEAIHLSAVDQWLKDDWMSGIAKDPAQLYQLRRAGIDGVIDDLLVDRAAAQDGLSSDAYLDKKTAALGPVRDTEVGEFYERNKDRLRPSESIDKLRYKIRAFLEGDRSARVINELREAAKIDILITRPANPPAKRQRVPAGGAARGPVDAPITIVEFSDYQCPFCRQAEDTIQQLDALYPGKLRIEYRHLPLDFHANAIPAAKAAICAGNQNQFWEYHLLLFGNQKALGPESLLSYATKLDLDSAEFKACIAAPETLARVNKDIALARSLGVSATPTFFVNGITLRGAPPTKAFRAIIDRELAQ
;
A
#
# COMPACT_ATOMS: atom_id res chain seq x y z
N MET A 1 5.94 -29.50 0.07
CA MET A 1 6.99 -29.33 -0.95
C MET A 1 7.84 -28.16 -0.51
N SER A 2 9.02 -28.49 0.01
CA SER A 2 9.93 -27.55 0.65
C SER A 2 10.86 -26.98 -0.42
N GLN A 3 10.71 -25.70 -0.79
CA GLN A 3 11.73 -25.03 -1.58
C GLN A 3 12.79 -24.48 -0.61
N LYS A 4 13.95 -25.09 -0.65
CA LYS A 4 15.16 -24.61 0.00
C LYS A 4 15.61 -23.32 -0.71
N PHE A 5 15.62 -22.21 0.01
CA PHE A 5 16.36 -21.02 -0.39
C PHE A 5 17.85 -21.31 -0.17
N GLN A 6 18.60 -21.40 -1.25
CA GLN A 6 20.05 -21.37 -1.21
C GLN A 6 20.50 -19.93 -1.39
N HIS A 7 20.90 -19.29 -0.29
CA HIS A 7 21.67 -18.05 -0.37
C HIS A 7 23.13 -18.41 -0.59
N SER A 8 23.64 -18.04 -1.76
CA SER A 8 25.06 -18.15 -2.09
C SER A 8 25.70 -16.79 -1.79
N SER A 9 26.28 -16.63 -0.61
CA SER A 9 27.06 -15.46 -0.26
C SER A 9 28.49 -15.65 -0.77
N SER A 10 28.86 -14.85 -1.77
CA SER A 10 30.26 -14.70 -2.19
C SER A 10 30.68 -13.26 -2.09
N ILE A 11 31.16 -12.85 -0.94
CA ILE A 11 31.86 -11.57 -0.77
C ILE A 11 33.37 -11.84 -0.96
N LEU A 12 33.91 -11.34 -2.06
CA LEU A 12 35.34 -11.38 -2.39
C LEU A 12 36.08 -10.26 -1.63
N ILE A 13 36.86 -10.67 -0.65
CA ILE A 13 37.88 -9.82 0.01
C ILE A 13 39.06 -9.69 -0.99
N VAL A 14 39.30 -8.48 -1.46
CA VAL A 14 40.48 -8.16 -2.31
C VAL A 14 41.69 -7.95 -1.42
N SER A 15 42.53 -9.00 -1.29
CA SER A 15 43.91 -8.86 -0.87
C SER A 15 44.80 -8.87 -2.10
N ALA A 16 45.55 -7.79 -2.29
CA ALA A 16 46.52 -7.66 -3.33
C ALA A 16 47.76 -8.52 -3.01
N MET A 17 48.12 -9.49 -3.87
CA MET A 17 49.47 -10.00 -4.00
C MET A 17 49.84 -10.20 -5.48
N LEU A 18 50.95 -9.58 -5.82
CA LEU A 18 51.67 -9.55 -7.06
C LEU A 18 52.50 -10.85 -7.23
N ALA A 19 52.35 -11.59 -8.31
CA ALA A 19 53.42 -12.43 -8.84
C ALA A 19 53.16 -12.86 -10.28
N MET A 20 54.24 -12.87 -11.03
CA MET A 20 54.44 -12.98 -12.49
C MET A 20 54.19 -14.37 -13.09
N THR A 21 53.76 -14.30 -14.36
CA THR A 21 54.09 -15.12 -15.55
C THR A 21 53.98 -16.63 -15.55
N LEU A 22 53.20 -17.20 -16.45
CA LEU A 22 53.74 -17.94 -17.64
C LEU A 22 52.60 -18.21 -18.65
N ALA A 23 52.92 -17.99 -19.92
CA ALA A 23 52.02 -18.17 -21.05
C ALA A 23 51.88 -19.66 -21.42
N CYS A 24 50.67 -20.10 -21.76
CA CYS A 24 50.44 -21.17 -22.72
C CYS A 24 49.10 -20.93 -23.44
N ALA A 25 49.16 -20.81 -24.75
CA ALA A 25 48.08 -20.55 -25.66
C ALA A 25 47.21 -21.80 -25.88
N SER A 26 45.88 -21.67 -25.81
CA SER A 26 44.95 -22.43 -26.66
C SER A 26 43.54 -21.84 -26.67
N ARG A 27 43.10 -21.45 -27.86
CA ARG A 27 41.74 -21.37 -28.43
C ARG A 27 40.63 -20.64 -27.66
N GLY A 28 40.39 -19.43 -28.10
CA GLY A 28 39.13 -18.87 -28.58
C GLY A 28 37.87 -19.05 -27.71
N THR A 29 37.76 -18.25 -26.64
CA THR A 29 36.47 -17.75 -26.17
C THR A 29 36.55 -16.23 -26.23
N ALA A 30 35.48 -15.59 -26.75
CA ALA A 30 35.42 -14.14 -26.87
C ALA A 30 35.71 -13.48 -25.51
N PRO A 31 36.48 -12.37 -25.48
CA PRO A 31 36.76 -11.71 -24.20
C PRO A 31 35.48 -11.13 -23.65
N THR A 32 35.05 -11.66 -22.52
CA THR A 32 34.13 -10.97 -21.62
C THR A 32 34.78 -9.63 -21.27
N GLN A 33 34.21 -8.52 -21.72
CA GLN A 33 34.69 -7.19 -21.34
C GLN A 33 34.73 -7.15 -19.80
N PRO A 34 35.81 -6.66 -19.18
CA PRO A 34 35.86 -6.43 -17.77
C PRO A 34 34.76 -5.41 -17.46
N GLN A 35 33.78 -5.81 -16.66
CA GLN A 35 32.80 -4.88 -16.10
C GLN A 35 33.59 -3.82 -15.34
N SER A 36 33.45 -2.56 -15.73
CA SER A 36 34.01 -1.44 -14.99
C SER A 36 33.62 -1.56 -13.51
N PRO A 37 34.54 -1.31 -12.56
CA PRO A 37 34.20 -1.33 -11.15
C PRO A 37 33.00 -0.42 -10.92
N VAL A 38 31.92 -0.95 -10.37
CA VAL A 38 30.74 -0.15 -10.02
C VAL A 38 31.21 0.81 -8.93
N GLU A 39 31.17 2.11 -9.19
CA GLU A 39 31.49 3.09 -8.15
C GLU A 39 30.56 2.83 -6.94
N PRO A 40 31.10 2.85 -5.71
CA PRO A 40 30.35 2.49 -4.51
C PRO A 40 29.13 3.39 -4.25
N GLY A 41 29.07 4.56 -4.90
CA GLY A 41 27.99 5.52 -4.70
C GLY A 41 28.04 6.19 -3.31
N PRO A 42 27.04 7.03 -2.97
CA PRO A 42 27.02 7.72 -1.70
C PRO A 42 26.87 6.74 -0.53
N VAL A 43 27.43 7.11 0.63
CA VAL A 43 27.18 6.44 1.91
C VAL A 43 25.76 6.73 2.34
N ILE A 44 24.99 5.69 2.63
CA ILE A 44 23.56 5.78 2.94
C ILE A 44 23.23 5.26 4.35
N ALA A 45 24.14 4.53 4.98
CA ALA A 45 24.07 4.12 6.37
C ALA A 45 25.47 3.82 6.91
N THR A 46 25.61 3.71 8.23
CA THR A 46 26.81 3.19 8.88
C THR A 46 26.45 2.19 9.97
N ILE A 47 27.35 1.22 10.21
CA ILE A 47 27.31 0.32 11.36
C ILE A 47 28.64 0.46 12.09
N ASP A 48 28.62 0.94 13.33
CA ASP A 48 29.81 1.20 14.15
C ASP A 48 30.85 2.08 13.44
N GLY A 49 30.37 3.02 12.60
CA GLY A 49 31.20 3.92 11.79
C GLY A 49 31.65 3.35 10.44
N GLU A 50 31.45 2.09 10.15
CA GLU A 50 31.72 1.49 8.85
C GLU A 50 30.61 1.82 7.86
N ALA A 51 30.98 2.28 6.66
CA ALA A 51 30.08 2.81 5.66
C ALA A 51 29.34 1.72 4.88
N ILE A 52 28.03 1.88 4.71
CA ILE A 52 27.20 1.14 3.74
C ILE A 52 26.92 2.07 2.58
N HIS A 53 27.34 1.66 1.39
CA HIS A 53 27.14 2.42 0.15
C HIS A 53 25.85 2.04 -0.56
N LEU A 54 25.30 2.99 -1.32
CA LEU A 54 24.07 2.79 -2.10
C LEU A 54 24.17 1.59 -3.05
N SER A 55 25.36 1.33 -3.62
CA SER A 55 25.57 0.18 -4.51
C SER A 55 25.29 -1.17 -3.84
N ALA A 56 25.63 -1.33 -2.56
CA ALA A 56 25.35 -2.57 -1.82
C ALA A 56 23.84 -2.81 -1.70
N VAL A 57 23.06 -1.76 -1.40
CA VAL A 57 21.61 -1.85 -1.30
C VAL A 57 20.96 -2.05 -2.67
N ASP A 58 21.41 -1.34 -3.69
CA ASP A 58 20.89 -1.51 -5.05
C ASP A 58 21.24 -2.90 -5.60
N GLN A 59 22.37 -3.51 -5.20
CA GLN A 59 22.70 -4.89 -5.54
C GLN A 59 21.80 -5.87 -4.79
N TRP A 60 21.62 -5.69 -3.49
CA TRP A 60 20.69 -6.49 -2.68
C TRP A 60 19.27 -6.47 -3.25
N LEU A 61 18.79 -5.29 -3.67
CA LEU A 61 17.48 -5.13 -4.30
C LEU A 61 17.40 -5.70 -5.73
N LYS A 62 18.52 -5.83 -6.46
CA LYS A 62 18.53 -6.44 -7.80
C LYS A 62 18.39 -7.95 -7.77
N ASP A 63 18.86 -8.57 -6.72
CA ASP A 63 18.67 -10.00 -6.47
C ASP A 63 17.22 -10.30 -6.07
N ASP A 64 16.46 -9.28 -5.66
CA ASP A 64 15.02 -9.35 -5.42
C ASP A 64 14.26 -8.79 -6.65
N TRP A 65 13.29 -9.56 -7.20
CA TRP A 65 12.47 -9.23 -8.38
C TRP A 65 11.75 -7.86 -8.28
N MET A 66 11.69 -7.27 -7.09
CA MET A 66 11.05 -5.98 -6.79
C MET A 66 11.80 -4.75 -7.33
N SER A 67 13.09 -4.87 -7.68
CA SER A 67 13.94 -3.72 -8.07
C SER A 67 13.49 -2.99 -9.35
N GLY A 68 12.72 -3.64 -10.23
CA GLY A 68 12.21 -3.04 -11.46
C GLY A 68 10.87 -2.30 -11.34
N ILE A 69 10.22 -2.33 -10.18
CA ILE A 69 8.83 -1.85 -10.00
C ILE A 69 8.75 -0.38 -9.60
N ALA A 70 9.76 0.16 -8.93
CA ALA A 70 9.74 1.53 -8.44
C ALA A 70 9.98 2.55 -9.55
N LYS A 71 8.90 3.15 -10.05
CA LYS A 71 8.93 4.18 -11.10
C LYS A 71 8.91 5.62 -10.55
N ASP A 72 8.69 5.79 -9.25
CA ASP A 72 8.67 7.10 -8.62
C ASP A 72 9.68 7.19 -7.47
N PRO A 73 10.27 8.39 -7.22
CA PRO A 73 11.29 8.57 -6.19
C PRO A 73 10.85 8.18 -4.77
N ALA A 74 9.58 8.32 -4.45
CA ALA A 74 9.06 7.96 -3.13
C ALA A 74 8.98 6.44 -2.96
N GLN A 75 8.56 5.71 -3.99
CA GLN A 75 8.57 4.24 -3.99
C GLN A 75 10.01 3.72 -3.95
N LEU A 76 10.90 4.28 -4.76
CA LEU A 76 12.32 3.91 -4.75
C LEU A 76 12.96 4.15 -3.38
N TYR A 77 12.63 5.28 -2.72
CA TYR A 77 13.07 5.54 -1.35
C TYR A 77 12.59 4.47 -0.37
N GLN A 78 11.30 4.07 -0.44
CA GLN A 78 10.77 3.04 0.46
C GLN A 78 11.44 1.68 0.23
N LEU A 79 11.67 1.30 -1.02
CA LEU A 79 12.40 0.07 -1.35
C LEU A 79 13.84 0.12 -0.84
N ARG A 80 14.56 1.22 -1.10
CA ARG A 80 15.92 1.39 -0.60
C ARG A 80 15.98 1.42 0.91
N ARG A 81 15.00 2.05 1.58
CA ARG A 81 14.93 2.06 3.04
C ARG A 81 14.75 0.65 3.63
N ALA A 82 13.87 -0.15 3.01
CA ALA A 82 13.71 -1.56 3.38
C ALA A 82 14.97 -2.39 3.07
N GLY A 83 15.59 -2.15 1.90
CA GLY A 83 16.85 -2.80 1.52
C GLY A 83 18.02 -2.47 2.46
N ILE A 84 18.09 -1.24 2.98
CA ILE A 84 19.09 -0.86 4.01
C ILE A 84 18.93 -1.72 5.26
N ASP A 85 17.72 -1.92 5.74
CA ASP A 85 17.47 -2.76 6.91
C ASP A 85 17.91 -4.20 6.66
N GLY A 86 17.61 -4.77 5.47
CA GLY A 86 18.08 -6.11 5.10
C GLY A 86 19.61 -6.22 5.03
N VAL A 87 20.28 -5.28 4.37
CA VAL A 87 21.76 -5.27 4.30
C VAL A 87 22.39 -5.13 5.69
N ILE A 88 21.80 -4.30 6.57
CA ILE A 88 22.27 -4.17 7.97
C ILE A 88 22.13 -5.50 8.70
N ASP A 89 20.98 -6.16 8.57
CA ASP A 89 20.71 -7.43 9.24
C ASP A 89 21.71 -8.52 8.79
N ASP A 90 21.91 -8.66 7.48
CA ASP A 90 22.88 -9.60 6.91
C ASP A 90 24.31 -9.32 7.43
N LEU A 91 24.75 -8.07 7.38
CA LEU A 91 26.10 -7.68 7.85
C LEU A 91 26.31 -7.91 9.36
N LEU A 92 25.30 -7.67 10.18
CA LEU A 92 25.38 -7.91 11.63
C LEU A 92 25.47 -9.41 11.93
N VAL A 93 24.67 -10.21 11.24
CA VAL A 93 24.71 -11.68 11.38
C VAL A 93 26.04 -12.23 10.88
N ASP A 94 26.53 -11.79 9.73
CA ASP A 94 27.82 -12.21 9.17
C ASP A 94 28.99 -11.91 10.11
N ARG A 95 29.01 -10.70 10.70
CA ARG A 95 30.03 -10.30 11.69
C ARG A 95 29.99 -11.18 12.94
N ALA A 96 28.79 -11.40 13.49
CA ALA A 96 28.62 -12.21 14.68
C ALA A 96 28.97 -13.69 14.41
N ALA A 97 28.61 -14.21 13.26
CA ALA A 97 28.94 -15.56 12.82
C ALA A 97 30.46 -15.75 12.62
N ALA A 98 31.13 -14.75 12.01
CA ALA A 98 32.58 -14.78 11.82
C ALA A 98 33.34 -14.79 13.15
N GLN A 99 32.87 -14.06 14.18
CA GLN A 99 33.43 -14.07 15.51
C GLN A 99 33.32 -15.45 16.18
N ASP A 100 32.24 -16.18 15.94
CA ASP A 100 32.00 -17.53 16.41
C ASP A 100 32.66 -18.62 15.52
N GLY A 101 33.27 -18.26 14.38
CA GLY A 101 33.84 -19.19 13.41
C GLY A 101 32.77 -20.02 12.67
N LEU A 102 31.58 -19.48 12.49
CA LEU A 102 30.41 -20.12 11.91
C LEU A 102 30.00 -19.44 10.59
N SER A 103 29.19 -20.14 9.79
CA SER A 103 28.40 -19.46 8.75
C SER A 103 27.21 -18.74 9.37
N SER A 104 26.64 -17.77 8.67
CA SER A 104 25.48 -16.99 9.11
C SER A 104 24.28 -17.87 9.46
N ASP A 105 23.98 -18.88 8.62
CA ASP A 105 22.90 -19.86 8.87
C ASP A 105 23.20 -20.68 10.16
N ALA A 106 24.43 -21.21 10.31
CA ALA A 106 24.81 -22.01 11.47
C ALA A 106 24.80 -21.16 12.77
N TYR A 107 25.14 -19.88 12.67
CA TYR A 107 25.05 -18.94 13.80
C TYR A 107 23.59 -18.74 14.22
N LEU A 108 22.70 -18.42 13.28
CA LEU A 108 21.28 -18.23 13.56
C LEU A 108 20.65 -19.51 14.12
N ASP A 109 20.95 -20.67 13.54
CA ASP A 109 20.49 -21.97 14.03
C ASP A 109 20.94 -22.22 15.47
N LYS A 110 22.22 -21.99 15.79
CA LYS A 110 22.78 -22.13 17.12
C LYS A 110 22.10 -21.19 18.14
N LYS A 111 21.91 -19.93 17.78
CA LYS A 111 21.29 -18.93 18.66
C LYS A 111 19.79 -19.17 18.86
N THR A 112 19.07 -19.50 17.81
CA THR A 112 17.64 -19.81 17.89
C THR A 112 17.38 -21.12 18.65
N ALA A 113 18.24 -22.13 18.49
CA ALA A 113 18.18 -23.38 19.26
C ALA A 113 18.36 -23.14 20.77
N ALA A 114 19.21 -22.17 21.14
CA ALA A 114 19.41 -21.80 22.56
C ALA A 114 18.14 -21.21 23.20
N LEU A 115 17.23 -20.64 22.41
CA LEU A 115 15.92 -20.15 22.89
C LEU A 115 14.93 -21.31 23.16
N GLY A 116 15.31 -22.54 22.84
CA GLY A 116 14.50 -23.75 22.99
C GLY A 116 13.32 -23.84 21.99
N PRO A 117 12.51 -24.88 21.96
CA PRO A 117 11.36 -25.02 21.06
C PRO A 117 10.22 -24.05 21.43
N VAL A 118 9.41 -23.63 20.44
CA VAL A 118 8.18 -22.86 20.72
C VAL A 118 7.21 -23.72 21.51
N ARG A 119 6.89 -23.29 22.72
CA ARG A 119 6.00 -24.00 23.63
C ARG A 119 4.54 -23.78 23.25
N ASP A 120 3.68 -24.71 23.59
CA ASP A 120 2.22 -24.60 23.37
C ASP A 120 1.61 -23.41 24.14
N THR A 121 2.20 -23.04 25.28
CA THR A 121 1.82 -21.82 26.02
C THR A 121 2.04 -20.56 25.21
N GLU A 122 3.18 -20.44 24.51
CA GLU A 122 3.50 -19.29 23.66
C GLU A 122 2.53 -19.18 22.47
N VAL A 123 2.16 -20.34 21.90
CA VAL A 123 1.15 -20.41 20.83
C VAL A 123 -0.21 -19.94 21.35
N GLY A 124 -0.61 -20.38 22.54
CA GLY A 124 -1.85 -19.97 23.19
C GLY A 124 -1.88 -18.48 23.49
N GLU A 125 -0.84 -17.93 24.11
CA GLU A 125 -0.71 -16.52 24.42
C GLU A 125 -0.73 -15.64 23.14
N PHE A 126 -0.05 -16.08 22.08
CA PHE A 126 -0.09 -15.37 20.79
C PHE A 126 -1.51 -15.36 20.23
N TYR A 127 -2.21 -16.49 20.24
CA TYR A 127 -3.58 -16.57 19.77
C TYR A 127 -4.50 -15.63 20.56
N GLU A 128 -4.46 -15.67 21.91
CA GLU A 128 -5.30 -14.83 22.76
C GLU A 128 -5.08 -13.33 22.53
N ARG A 129 -3.84 -12.91 22.36
CA ARG A 129 -3.50 -11.49 22.06
C ARG A 129 -3.96 -11.01 20.69
N ASN A 130 -4.20 -11.92 19.74
CA ASN A 130 -4.51 -11.58 18.36
C ASN A 130 -5.91 -12.05 17.91
N LYS A 131 -6.69 -12.74 18.76
CA LYS A 131 -7.98 -13.35 18.39
C LYS A 131 -8.98 -12.38 17.78
N ASP A 132 -8.99 -11.13 18.21
CA ASP A 132 -9.88 -10.09 17.69
C ASP A 132 -9.56 -9.68 16.24
N ARG A 133 -8.36 -10.01 15.76
CA ARG A 133 -7.91 -9.78 14.37
C ARG A 133 -8.10 -10.99 13.48
N LEU A 134 -8.42 -12.14 14.06
CA LEU A 134 -8.64 -13.39 13.36
C LEU A 134 -10.12 -13.51 12.96
N ARG A 135 -10.37 -14.30 11.93
CA ARG A 135 -11.75 -14.59 11.52
C ARG A 135 -12.44 -15.43 12.61
N PRO A 136 -13.72 -15.17 12.91
CA PRO A 136 -14.46 -15.91 13.97
C PRO A 136 -14.47 -17.45 13.80
N SER A 137 -14.24 -17.94 12.57
CA SER A 137 -14.20 -19.37 12.26
C SER A 137 -12.82 -20.02 12.44
N GLU A 138 -11.80 -19.23 12.79
CA GLU A 138 -10.42 -19.72 12.94
C GLU A 138 -10.11 -20.01 14.40
N SER A 139 -10.34 -21.28 14.82
CA SER A 139 -9.96 -21.75 16.15
C SER A 139 -8.45 -21.91 16.29
N ILE A 140 -7.96 -21.89 17.54
CA ILE A 140 -6.55 -22.14 17.85
C ILE A 140 -6.03 -23.45 17.25
N ASP A 141 -6.84 -24.51 17.23
CA ASP A 141 -6.41 -25.81 16.69
C ASP A 141 -6.12 -25.76 15.20
N LYS A 142 -6.88 -24.96 14.43
CA LYS A 142 -6.64 -24.75 13.00
C LYS A 142 -5.41 -23.90 12.73
N LEU A 143 -5.08 -23.00 13.64
CA LEU A 143 -4.00 -22.03 13.47
C LEU A 143 -2.70 -22.45 14.18
N ARG A 144 -2.74 -23.42 15.10
CA ARG A 144 -1.60 -23.84 15.93
C ARG A 144 -0.30 -24.03 15.13
N TYR A 145 -0.36 -24.76 14.01
CA TYR A 145 0.81 -24.97 13.16
C TYR A 145 1.34 -23.65 12.57
N LYS A 146 0.44 -22.79 12.06
CA LYS A 146 0.82 -21.51 11.47
C LYS A 146 1.41 -20.54 12.49
N ILE A 147 0.81 -20.49 13.68
CA ILE A 147 1.29 -19.67 14.79
C ILE A 147 2.66 -20.16 15.25
N ARG A 148 2.84 -21.47 15.37
CA ARG A 148 4.15 -22.03 15.73
C ARG A 148 5.22 -21.68 14.71
N ALA A 149 4.97 -21.89 13.41
CA ALA A 149 5.90 -21.53 12.35
C ALA A 149 6.22 -20.02 12.33
N PHE A 150 5.23 -19.16 12.61
CA PHE A 150 5.43 -17.73 12.76
C PHE A 150 6.35 -17.41 13.96
N LEU A 151 6.08 -17.99 15.12
CA LEU A 151 6.91 -17.77 16.34
C LEU A 151 8.32 -18.35 16.20
N GLU A 152 8.49 -19.42 15.43
CA GLU A 152 9.82 -19.95 15.08
C GLU A 152 10.60 -18.97 14.20
N GLY A 153 9.94 -18.38 13.20
CA GLY A 153 10.54 -17.30 12.40
C GLY A 153 10.85 -16.02 13.22
N ASP A 154 9.97 -15.66 14.18
CA ASP A 154 10.18 -14.53 15.09
C ASP A 154 11.44 -14.67 15.98
N ARG A 155 11.90 -15.89 16.24
CA ARG A 155 13.15 -16.14 17.01
C ARG A 155 14.40 -15.67 16.29
N SER A 156 14.50 -15.89 14.98
CA SER A 156 15.59 -15.34 14.18
C SER A 156 15.56 -13.81 14.20
N ALA A 157 14.37 -13.22 14.08
CA ALA A 157 14.20 -11.78 14.19
C ALA A 157 14.63 -11.23 15.56
N ARG A 158 14.39 -11.96 16.65
CA ARG A 158 14.88 -11.58 18.00
C ARG A 158 16.40 -11.56 18.08
N VAL A 159 17.06 -12.61 17.56
CA VAL A 159 18.53 -12.65 17.51
C VAL A 159 19.09 -11.48 16.71
N ILE A 160 18.48 -11.17 15.57
CA ILE A 160 18.90 -10.04 14.74
C ILE A 160 18.64 -8.71 15.46
N ASN A 161 17.51 -8.55 16.15
CA ASN A 161 17.21 -7.34 16.92
C ASN A 161 18.20 -7.12 18.06
N GLU A 162 18.63 -8.18 18.78
CA GLU A 162 19.68 -8.09 19.79
C GLU A 162 21.00 -7.58 19.19
N LEU A 163 21.37 -8.05 18.01
CA LEU A 163 22.55 -7.57 17.28
C LEU A 163 22.41 -6.09 16.88
N ARG A 164 21.21 -5.69 16.42
CA ARG A 164 20.93 -4.29 16.08
C ARG A 164 21.00 -3.36 17.29
N GLU A 165 20.48 -3.80 18.44
CA GLU A 165 20.52 -3.02 19.69
C GLU A 165 21.96 -2.85 20.23
N ALA A 166 22.84 -3.83 19.98
CA ALA A 166 24.23 -3.78 20.38
C ALA A 166 25.10 -2.91 19.45
N ALA A 167 24.66 -2.63 18.23
CA ALA A 167 25.39 -1.88 17.21
C ALA A 167 24.96 -0.41 17.16
N LYS A 168 25.90 0.48 16.87
CA LYS A 168 25.59 1.87 16.55
C LYS A 168 25.24 1.99 15.06
N ILE A 169 23.96 2.15 14.75
CA ILE A 169 23.45 2.24 13.38
C ILE A 169 22.98 3.66 13.10
N ASP A 170 23.60 4.30 12.10
CA ASP A 170 23.18 5.61 11.60
C ASP A 170 22.66 5.45 10.16
N ILE A 171 21.41 5.88 9.88
CA ILE A 171 20.80 5.83 8.56
C ILE A 171 20.79 7.22 7.96
N LEU A 172 21.53 7.38 6.87
CA LEU A 172 21.85 8.67 6.24
C LEU A 172 20.99 8.96 5.00
N ILE A 173 20.21 7.97 4.51
CA ILE A 173 19.34 8.19 3.36
C ILE A 173 18.26 9.21 3.70
N THR A 174 18.23 10.30 2.95
CA THR A 174 17.19 11.32 3.12
C THR A 174 15.97 10.96 2.27
N ARG A 175 14.79 11.09 2.88
CA ARG A 175 13.54 10.99 2.14
C ARG A 175 13.54 12.05 1.05
N PRO A 176 13.34 11.71 -0.25
CA PRO A 176 13.23 12.72 -1.27
C PRO A 176 12.11 13.66 -0.88
N ALA A 177 12.34 14.96 -1.02
CA ALA A 177 11.24 15.92 -0.94
C ALA A 177 10.16 15.40 -1.87
N ASN A 178 8.94 15.25 -1.37
CA ASN A 178 7.83 14.80 -2.22
C ASN A 178 7.85 15.70 -3.45
N PRO A 179 8.05 15.16 -4.67
CA PRO A 179 7.92 15.97 -5.86
C PRO A 179 6.54 16.63 -5.77
N PRO A 180 6.38 17.85 -6.27
CA PRO A 180 5.09 18.51 -6.25
C PRO A 180 4.08 17.52 -6.83
N ALA A 181 3.09 17.13 -6.04
CA ALA A 181 2.16 16.08 -6.40
C ALA A 181 1.55 16.44 -7.75
N LYS A 182 1.67 15.53 -8.74
CA LYS A 182 1.12 15.74 -10.07
C LYS A 182 -0.38 15.98 -9.90
N ARG A 183 -0.81 17.23 -10.16
CA ARG A 183 -2.21 17.59 -10.06
C ARG A 183 -2.90 17.31 -11.40
N GLN A 184 -4.05 16.68 -11.33
CA GLN A 184 -4.94 16.51 -12.47
C GLN A 184 -6.13 17.45 -12.29
N ARG A 185 -6.46 18.20 -13.33
CA ARG A 185 -7.66 19.03 -13.32
C ARG A 185 -8.88 18.13 -13.50
N VAL A 186 -9.70 18.02 -12.47
CA VAL A 186 -10.99 17.35 -12.53
C VAL A 186 -12.09 18.40 -12.77
N PRO A 187 -12.82 18.36 -13.89
CA PRO A 187 -13.91 19.29 -14.13
C PRO A 187 -15.02 19.12 -13.09
N ALA A 188 -15.56 20.22 -12.57
CA ALA A 188 -16.74 20.20 -11.71
C ALA A 188 -17.96 19.64 -12.41
N GLY A 189 -18.94 19.08 -11.68
CA GLY A 189 -20.23 18.63 -12.24
C GLY A 189 -20.81 17.34 -11.65
N GLY A 190 -20.26 16.82 -10.55
CA GLY A 190 -20.90 15.77 -9.72
C GLY A 190 -21.88 16.36 -8.71
N ALA A 191 -22.54 15.47 -7.96
CA ALA A 191 -23.29 15.89 -6.78
C ALA A 191 -22.28 16.42 -5.74
N ALA A 192 -22.50 17.63 -5.27
CA ALA A 192 -21.53 18.29 -4.39
C ALA A 192 -22.18 18.78 -3.11
N ARG A 193 -21.39 18.75 -2.01
CA ARG A 193 -21.73 19.36 -0.71
C ARG A 193 -20.55 20.18 -0.19
N GLY A 194 -20.83 21.04 0.78
CA GLY A 194 -19.85 22.00 1.32
C GLY A 194 -19.80 23.31 0.52
N PRO A 195 -19.09 24.33 1.03
CA PRO A 195 -19.02 25.64 0.40
C PRO A 195 -18.45 25.56 -1.03
N VAL A 196 -18.99 26.39 -1.92
CA VAL A 196 -18.54 26.43 -3.32
C VAL A 196 -17.11 26.98 -3.44
N ASP A 197 -16.71 27.80 -2.51
CA ASP A 197 -15.42 28.46 -2.36
C ASP A 197 -14.50 27.78 -1.34
N ALA A 198 -14.85 26.57 -0.91
CA ALA A 198 -14.00 25.82 0.01
C ALA A 198 -12.58 25.67 -0.54
N PRO A 199 -11.54 25.87 0.30
CA PRO A 199 -10.14 25.82 -0.13
C PRO A 199 -9.72 24.41 -0.59
N ILE A 200 -10.42 23.37 -0.15
CA ILE A 200 -10.16 21.98 -0.50
C ILE A 200 -11.35 21.38 -1.24
N THR A 201 -11.11 20.89 -2.44
CA THR A 201 -12.09 20.08 -3.18
C THR A 201 -11.64 18.63 -3.18
N ILE A 202 -12.52 17.73 -2.73
CA ILE A 202 -12.35 16.27 -2.81
C ILE A 202 -13.34 15.75 -3.84
N VAL A 203 -12.85 15.24 -4.96
CA VAL A 203 -13.69 14.55 -5.96
C VAL A 203 -13.50 13.05 -5.78
N GLU A 204 -14.59 12.33 -5.53
CA GLU A 204 -14.62 10.88 -5.36
C GLU A 204 -15.26 10.21 -6.58
N PHE A 205 -14.54 9.28 -7.22
CA PHE A 205 -15.10 8.32 -8.17
C PHE A 205 -15.41 7.02 -7.46
N SER A 206 -16.69 6.65 -7.42
CA SER A 206 -17.16 5.61 -6.50
C SER A 206 -18.32 4.79 -7.08
N ASP A 207 -18.53 3.62 -6.45
CA ASP A 207 -19.55 2.63 -6.81
C ASP A 207 -20.31 2.20 -5.55
N TYR A 208 -21.62 2.32 -5.57
CA TYR A 208 -22.48 1.99 -4.42
C TYR A 208 -22.45 0.52 -4.00
N GLN A 209 -22.07 -0.38 -4.88
CA GLN A 209 -21.96 -1.82 -4.57
C GLN A 209 -20.55 -2.21 -4.11
N CYS A 210 -19.54 -1.34 -4.27
CA CYS A 210 -18.17 -1.62 -3.89
C CYS A 210 -17.97 -1.54 -2.36
N PRO A 211 -17.48 -2.60 -1.69
CA PRO A 211 -17.29 -2.60 -0.24
C PRO A 211 -16.21 -1.60 0.23
N PHE A 212 -15.17 -1.38 -0.58
CA PHE A 212 -14.13 -0.38 -0.29
C PHE A 212 -14.66 1.05 -0.37
N CYS A 213 -15.66 1.32 -1.25
CA CYS A 213 -16.33 2.62 -1.31
C CYS A 213 -17.14 2.87 -0.03
N ARG A 214 -17.81 1.85 0.51
CA ARG A 214 -18.49 1.95 1.79
C ARG A 214 -17.53 2.28 2.94
N GLN A 215 -16.38 1.64 2.96
CA GLN A 215 -15.34 1.94 3.95
C GLN A 215 -14.80 3.37 3.82
N ALA A 216 -14.66 3.84 2.59
CA ALA A 216 -14.18 5.19 2.33
C ALA A 216 -15.18 6.27 2.76
N GLU A 217 -16.49 6.00 2.67
CA GLU A 217 -17.55 6.91 3.14
C GLU A 217 -17.36 7.28 4.63
N ASP A 218 -17.01 6.31 5.48
CA ASP A 218 -16.73 6.58 6.89
C ASP A 218 -15.53 7.55 7.07
N THR A 219 -14.52 7.41 6.19
CA THR A 219 -13.37 8.33 6.16
C THR A 219 -13.78 9.73 5.72
N ILE A 220 -14.61 9.85 4.68
CA ILE A 220 -15.11 11.14 4.19
C ILE A 220 -15.93 11.86 5.27
N GLN A 221 -16.78 11.16 6.00
CA GLN A 221 -17.55 11.74 7.12
C GLN A 221 -16.63 12.22 8.25
N GLN A 222 -15.57 11.47 8.58
CA GLN A 222 -14.56 11.91 9.55
C GLN A 222 -13.84 13.18 9.09
N LEU A 223 -13.49 13.28 7.81
CA LEU A 223 -12.84 14.47 7.26
C LEU A 223 -13.76 15.69 7.31
N ASP A 224 -15.03 15.53 7.01
CA ASP A 224 -16.03 16.60 7.07
C ASP A 224 -16.13 17.17 8.50
N ALA A 225 -16.10 16.29 9.51
CA ALA A 225 -16.09 16.68 10.91
C ALA A 225 -14.77 17.33 11.37
N LEU A 226 -13.63 16.91 10.81
CA LEU A 226 -12.31 17.43 11.15
C LEU A 226 -12.01 18.81 10.51
N TYR A 227 -12.62 19.12 9.37
CA TYR A 227 -12.36 20.32 8.58
C TYR A 227 -13.65 21.11 8.28
N PRO A 228 -14.41 21.53 9.30
CA PRO A 228 -15.72 22.17 9.11
C PRO A 228 -15.60 23.42 8.22
N GLY A 229 -16.43 23.46 7.16
CA GLY A 229 -16.49 24.56 6.21
C GLY A 229 -15.27 24.69 5.27
N LYS A 230 -14.28 23.81 5.35
CA LYS A 230 -13.07 23.87 4.51
C LYS A 230 -13.08 22.88 3.35
N LEU A 231 -14.03 21.95 3.32
CA LEU A 231 -14.12 20.91 2.30
C LEU A 231 -15.33 21.12 1.39
N ARG A 232 -15.10 20.99 0.10
CA ARG A 232 -16.11 20.73 -0.91
C ARG A 232 -15.96 19.27 -1.36
N ILE A 233 -16.97 18.46 -1.15
CA ILE A 233 -16.98 17.04 -1.51
C ILE A 233 -17.86 16.87 -2.75
N GLU A 234 -17.32 16.28 -3.80
CA GLU A 234 -18.02 16.03 -5.06
C GLU A 234 -17.98 14.53 -5.38
N TYR A 235 -19.14 13.93 -5.56
CA TYR A 235 -19.33 12.51 -5.89
C TYR A 235 -19.48 12.31 -7.39
N ARG A 236 -18.77 11.34 -7.96
CA ARG A 236 -18.85 10.89 -9.36
C ARG A 236 -19.13 9.41 -9.44
N HIS A 237 -20.05 9.05 -10.29
CA HIS A 237 -20.44 7.66 -10.50
C HIS A 237 -19.41 6.90 -11.33
N LEU A 238 -18.88 5.80 -10.79
CA LEU A 238 -18.04 4.86 -11.52
C LEU A 238 -18.48 3.42 -11.21
N PRO A 239 -19.67 3.01 -11.68
CA PRO A 239 -20.15 1.65 -11.53
C PRO A 239 -19.20 0.67 -12.24
N LEU A 240 -18.78 -0.39 -11.54
CA LEU A 240 -17.91 -1.44 -12.08
C LEU A 240 -18.75 -2.51 -12.78
N ASP A 241 -18.27 -3.01 -13.92
CA ASP A 241 -19.04 -3.92 -14.79
C ASP A 241 -19.47 -5.23 -14.11
N PHE A 242 -18.72 -5.68 -13.10
CA PHE A 242 -19.04 -6.89 -12.33
C PHE A 242 -20.02 -6.66 -11.17
N HIS A 243 -20.48 -5.43 -10.95
CA HIS A 243 -21.46 -5.07 -9.93
C HIS A 243 -22.84 -4.86 -10.56
N ALA A 244 -23.68 -5.89 -10.53
CA ALA A 244 -24.95 -5.91 -11.24
C ALA A 244 -25.92 -4.77 -10.88
N ASN A 245 -25.88 -4.27 -9.63
CA ASN A 245 -26.75 -3.21 -9.14
C ASN A 245 -26.08 -1.82 -9.10
N ALA A 246 -24.84 -1.68 -9.53
CA ALA A 246 -24.12 -0.42 -9.45
C ALA A 246 -24.72 0.66 -10.36
N ILE A 247 -25.05 0.33 -11.61
CA ILE A 247 -25.75 1.25 -12.55
C ILE A 247 -27.14 1.63 -12.03
N PRO A 248 -28.02 0.68 -11.63
CA PRO A 248 -29.30 1.01 -11.03
C PRO A 248 -29.19 1.95 -9.82
N ALA A 249 -28.26 1.68 -8.91
CA ALA A 249 -28.04 2.52 -7.72
C ALA A 249 -27.53 3.92 -8.09
N ALA A 250 -26.61 4.04 -9.06
CA ALA A 250 -26.14 5.32 -9.56
C ALA A 250 -27.27 6.15 -10.17
N LYS A 251 -28.13 5.55 -10.98
CA LYS A 251 -29.30 6.20 -11.56
C LYS A 251 -30.26 6.68 -10.47
N ALA A 252 -30.52 5.83 -9.47
CA ALA A 252 -31.41 6.16 -8.35
C ALA A 252 -30.87 7.35 -7.54
N ALA A 253 -29.57 7.40 -7.25
CA ALA A 253 -28.95 8.53 -6.58
C ALA A 253 -29.08 9.85 -7.37
N ILE A 254 -28.87 9.80 -8.69
CA ILE A 254 -29.08 10.95 -9.57
C ILE A 254 -30.53 11.43 -9.48
N CYS A 255 -31.51 10.50 -9.49
CA CYS A 255 -32.93 10.85 -9.44
C CYS A 255 -33.34 11.42 -8.07
N ALA A 256 -32.79 10.92 -6.99
CA ALA A 256 -32.97 11.54 -5.68
C ALA A 256 -32.34 12.96 -5.64
N GLY A 257 -31.19 13.15 -6.30
CA GLY A 257 -30.55 14.45 -6.43
C GLY A 257 -31.38 15.47 -7.21
N ASN A 258 -32.15 15.05 -8.21
CA ASN A 258 -33.08 15.92 -8.93
C ASN A 258 -34.19 16.46 -8.03
N GLN A 259 -34.46 15.78 -6.90
CA GLN A 259 -35.40 16.16 -5.85
C GLN A 259 -34.67 16.69 -4.59
N ASN A 260 -33.42 17.14 -4.71
CA ASN A 260 -32.59 17.72 -3.65
C ASN A 260 -32.27 16.76 -2.47
N GLN A 261 -32.34 15.46 -2.67
CA GLN A 261 -32.10 14.44 -1.65
C GLN A 261 -30.94 13.49 -2.02
N PHE A 262 -29.92 14.02 -2.75
CA PHE A 262 -28.81 13.18 -3.21
C PHE A 262 -28.06 12.56 -2.00
N TRP A 263 -27.68 13.38 -1.03
CA TRP A 263 -26.78 12.94 0.03
C TRP A 263 -27.48 12.02 1.05
N GLU A 264 -28.74 12.28 1.33
CA GLU A 264 -29.57 11.42 2.18
C GLU A 264 -29.78 10.05 1.51
N TYR A 265 -30.04 10.05 0.22
CA TYR A 265 -30.20 8.82 -0.56
C TYR A 265 -28.86 8.06 -0.72
N HIS A 266 -27.77 8.77 -0.92
CA HIS A 266 -26.40 8.26 -0.97
C HIS A 266 -26.03 7.49 0.31
N LEU A 267 -26.34 8.03 1.48
CA LEU A 267 -26.11 7.36 2.77
C LEU A 267 -26.97 6.09 2.92
N LEU A 268 -28.21 6.10 2.45
CA LEU A 268 -29.05 4.91 2.42
C LEU A 268 -28.47 3.80 1.53
N LEU A 269 -27.93 4.14 0.37
CA LEU A 269 -27.33 3.18 -0.55
C LEU A 269 -26.08 2.53 0.09
N PHE A 270 -25.16 3.31 0.63
CA PHE A 270 -23.98 2.77 1.29
C PHE A 270 -24.30 2.02 2.58
N GLY A 271 -25.32 2.45 3.31
CA GLY A 271 -25.80 1.74 4.51
C GLY A 271 -26.44 0.39 4.20
N ASN A 272 -26.84 0.15 2.94
CA ASN A 272 -27.61 -1.04 2.56
C ASN A 272 -27.07 -1.71 1.29
N GLN A 273 -25.77 -1.84 1.14
CA GLN A 273 -25.12 -2.38 -0.07
C GLN A 273 -25.60 -3.77 -0.53
N LYS A 274 -26.17 -4.56 0.37
CA LYS A 274 -26.74 -5.88 0.04
C LYS A 274 -28.17 -5.79 -0.54
N ALA A 275 -28.78 -4.63 -0.51
CA ALA A 275 -30.17 -4.38 -0.90
C ALA A 275 -30.25 -3.20 -1.90
N LEU A 276 -29.63 -3.34 -3.07
CA LEU A 276 -29.59 -2.34 -4.14
C LEU A 276 -30.44 -2.76 -5.35
N GLY A 277 -31.33 -3.73 -5.19
CA GLY A 277 -32.27 -4.12 -6.24
C GLY A 277 -33.40 -3.08 -6.44
N PRO A 278 -34.16 -3.15 -7.55
CA PRO A 278 -35.16 -2.15 -7.92
C PRO A 278 -36.18 -1.84 -6.84
N GLU A 279 -36.69 -2.87 -6.14
CA GLU A 279 -37.68 -2.70 -5.06
C GLU A 279 -37.09 -1.93 -3.88
N SER A 280 -35.86 -2.26 -3.48
CA SER A 280 -35.16 -1.57 -2.40
C SER A 280 -34.92 -0.10 -2.75
N LEU A 281 -34.48 0.18 -3.98
CA LEU A 281 -34.25 1.55 -4.46
C LEU A 281 -35.54 2.39 -4.38
N LEU A 282 -36.69 1.83 -4.77
CA LEU A 282 -37.97 2.52 -4.63
C LEU A 282 -38.39 2.71 -3.17
N SER A 283 -38.11 1.72 -2.31
CA SER A 283 -38.38 1.82 -0.87
C SER A 283 -37.55 2.94 -0.24
N TYR A 284 -36.29 3.13 -0.62
CA TYR A 284 -35.46 4.25 -0.12
C TYR A 284 -35.99 5.61 -0.59
N ALA A 285 -36.47 5.71 -1.83
CA ALA A 285 -37.11 6.92 -2.30
C ALA A 285 -38.36 7.28 -1.47
N THR A 286 -39.20 6.27 -1.17
CA THR A 286 -40.37 6.45 -0.29
C THR A 286 -39.97 6.87 1.14
N LYS A 287 -38.89 6.32 1.72
CA LYS A 287 -38.38 6.71 3.03
C LYS A 287 -37.95 8.16 3.13
N LEU A 288 -37.57 8.76 2.01
CA LEU A 288 -37.15 10.15 1.90
C LEU A 288 -38.26 11.05 1.35
N ASP A 289 -39.50 10.56 1.33
CA ASP A 289 -40.69 11.29 0.86
C ASP A 289 -40.53 11.86 -0.56
N LEU A 290 -39.76 11.16 -1.43
CA LEU A 290 -39.59 11.56 -2.82
C LEU A 290 -40.87 11.30 -3.62
N ASP A 291 -41.16 12.17 -4.61
CA ASP A 291 -42.22 11.90 -5.57
C ASP A 291 -41.90 10.61 -6.35
N SER A 292 -42.69 9.57 -6.08
CA SER A 292 -42.48 8.24 -6.62
C SER A 292 -42.71 8.15 -8.15
N ALA A 293 -43.58 9.00 -8.70
CA ALA A 293 -43.85 9.02 -10.13
C ALA A 293 -42.68 9.68 -10.89
N GLU A 294 -42.25 10.83 -10.41
CA GLU A 294 -41.07 11.54 -10.92
C GLU A 294 -39.80 10.68 -10.79
N PHE A 295 -39.58 10.04 -9.63
CA PHE A 295 -38.45 9.18 -9.40
C PHE A 295 -38.38 7.99 -10.36
N LYS A 296 -39.51 7.30 -10.60
CA LYS A 296 -39.60 6.20 -11.56
C LYS A 296 -39.37 6.67 -13.01
N ALA A 297 -39.96 7.78 -13.37
CA ALA A 297 -39.76 8.38 -14.71
C ALA A 297 -38.28 8.74 -14.92
N CYS A 298 -37.63 9.36 -13.92
CA CYS A 298 -36.23 9.70 -13.98
C CYS A 298 -35.32 8.46 -14.11
N ILE A 299 -35.56 7.39 -13.33
CA ILE A 299 -34.80 6.14 -13.47
C ILE A 299 -34.94 5.54 -14.87
N ALA A 300 -36.14 5.60 -15.46
CA ALA A 300 -36.39 5.08 -16.79
C ALA A 300 -35.76 5.92 -17.92
N ALA A 301 -35.54 7.21 -17.67
CA ALA A 301 -35.06 8.15 -18.67
C ALA A 301 -33.64 7.82 -19.18
N PRO A 302 -33.41 7.84 -20.50
CA PRO A 302 -32.07 7.63 -21.10
C PRO A 302 -31.05 8.65 -20.65
N GLU A 303 -31.45 9.88 -20.33
CA GLU A 303 -30.62 10.99 -19.89
C GLU A 303 -29.97 10.69 -18.56
N THR A 304 -30.63 9.93 -17.66
CA THR A 304 -30.09 9.52 -16.39
C THR A 304 -28.89 8.57 -16.56
N LEU A 305 -29.01 7.61 -17.49
CA LEU A 305 -27.89 6.75 -17.86
C LEU A 305 -26.77 7.53 -18.56
N ALA A 306 -27.11 8.50 -19.40
CA ALA A 306 -26.13 9.35 -20.07
C ALA A 306 -25.28 10.15 -19.05
N ARG A 307 -25.87 10.60 -17.93
CA ARG A 307 -25.12 11.24 -16.82
C ARG A 307 -24.12 10.27 -16.18
N VAL A 308 -24.51 9.04 -15.90
CA VAL A 308 -23.59 8.00 -15.37
C VAL A 308 -22.45 7.76 -16.37
N ASN A 309 -22.78 7.59 -17.66
CA ASN A 309 -21.78 7.35 -18.71
C ASN A 309 -20.80 8.53 -18.87
N LYS A 310 -21.25 9.77 -18.65
CA LYS A 310 -20.38 10.95 -18.65
C LYS A 310 -19.33 10.87 -17.55
N ASP A 311 -19.71 10.44 -16.35
CA ASP A 311 -18.78 10.26 -15.24
C ASP A 311 -17.79 9.11 -15.51
N ILE A 312 -18.26 7.99 -16.09
CA ILE A 312 -17.41 6.88 -16.53
C ILE A 312 -16.38 7.35 -17.58
N ALA A 313 -16.82 8.13 -18.56
CA ALA A 313 -15.94 8.67 -19.60
C ALA A 313 -14.89 9.63 -18.99
N LEU A 314 -15.30 10.48 -18.06
CA LEU A 314 -14.38 11.35 -17.31
C LEU A 314 -13.36 10.54 -16.51
N ALA A 315 -13.80 9.52 -15.76
CA ALA A 315 -12.92 8.62 -15.03
C ALA A 315 -11.84 8.01 -15.92
N ARG A 316 -12.25 7.46 -17.09
CA ARG A 316 -11.32 6.90 -18.08
C ARG A 316 -10.33 7.92 -18.61
N SER A 317 -10.76 9.15 -18.88
CA SER A 317 -9.88 10.23 -19.37
C SER A 317 -8.83 10.65 -18.32
N LEU A 318 -9.14 10.49 -17.03
CA LEU A 318 -8.25 10.74 -15.90
C LEU A 318 -7.41 9.52 -15.51
N GLY A 319 -7.52 8.40 -16.22
CA GLY A 319 -6.80 7.15 -15.90
C GLY A 319 -7.32 6.48 -14.62
N VAL A 320 -8.58 6.71 -14.27
CA VAL A 320 -9.27 6.05 -13.15
C VAL A 320 -9.93 4.78 -13.64
N SER A 321 -9.51 3.63 -13.10
CA SER A 321 -9.99 2.29 -13.47
C SER A 321 -10.50 1.46 -12.28
N ALA A 322 -10.44 2.03 -11.06
CA ALA A 322 -10.85 1.34 -9.84
C ALA A 322 -11.52 2.29 -8.86
N THR A 323 -12.39 1.75 -8.01
CA THR A 323 -13.12 2.49 -6.98
C THR A 323 -12.73 2.02 -5.58
N PRO A 324 -12.76 2.92 -4.58
CA PRO A 324 -12.84 4.36 -4.77
C PRO A 324 -11.53 4.96 -5.29
N THR A 325 -11.61 6.07 -6.02
CA THR A 325 -10.46 6.91 -6.37
C THR A 325 -10.82 8.37 -6.08
N PHE A 326 -9.92 9.06 -5.40
CA PHE A 326 -10.12 10.44 -4.97
C PHE A 326 -9.13 11.39 -5.63
N PHE A 327 -9.55 12.64 -5.81
CA PHE A 327 -8.70 13.75 -6.17
C PHE A 327 -8.88 14.86 -5.13
N VAL A 328 -7.86 15.10 -4.31
CA VAL A 328 -7.81 16.18 -3.33
C VAL A 328 -7.06 17.35 -3.96
N ASN A 329 -7.76 18.43 -4.33
CA ASN A 329 -7.20 19.51 -5.13
C ASN A 329 -6.41 19.00 -6.35
N GLY A 330 -6.92 17.93 -7.00
CA GLY A 330 -6.28 17.30 -8.15
C GLY A 330 -5.18 16.29 -7.81
N ILE A 331 -4.82 16.11 -6.56
CA ILE A 331 -3.86 15.08 -6.11
C ILE A 331 -4.59 13.77 -5.94
N THR A 332 -4.15 12.73 -6.65
CA THR A 332 -4.83 11.42 -6.69
C THR A 332 -4.53 10.58 -5.46
N LEU A 333 -5.57 10.03 -4.83
CA LEU A 333 -5.52 8.95 -3.86
C LEU A 333 -6.35 7.77 -4.38
N ARG A 334 -5.82 6.54 -4.28
CA ARG A 334 -6.48 5.33 -4.80
C ARG A 334 -6.85 4.37 -3.67
N GLY A 335 -7.95 3.63 -3.87
CA GLY A 335 -8.50 2.69 -2.88
C GLY A 335 -9.19 3.41 -1.73
N ALA A 336 -9.32 2.76 -0.58
CA ALA A 336 -9.87 3.31 0.65
C ALA A 336 -8.72 3.72 1.62
N PRO A 337 -8.03 4.84 1.38
CA PRO A 337 -6.91 5.26 2.22
C PRO A 337 -7.42 5.70 3.60
N PRO A 338 -6.62 5.50 4.65
CA PRO A 338 -6.99 5.96 5.98
C PRO A 338 -7.03 7.49 6.07
N THR A 339 -7.81 8.02 7.01
CA THR A 339 -7.98 9.46 7.27
C THR A 339 -6.65 10.23 7.29
N LYS A 340 -5.57 9.64 7.85
CA LYS A 340 -4.23 10.25 7.89
C LYS A 340 -3.65 10.57 6.51
N ALA A 341 -3.98 9.78 5.49
CA ALA A 341 -3.46 10.00 4.13
C ALA A 341 -4.12 11.24 3.48
N PHE A 342 -5.41 11.42 3.69
CA PHE A 342 -6.12 12.64 3.28
C PHE A 342 -5.62 13.86 4.04
N ARG A 343 -5.50 13.76 5.36
CA ARG A 343 -5.01 14.84 6.22
C ARG A 343 -3.64 15.35 5.77
N ALA A 344 -2.71 14.45 5.44
CA ALA A 344 -1.38 14.83 4.96
C ALA A 344 -1.41 15.71 3.71
N ILE A 345 -2.43 15.54 2.85
CA ILE A 345 -2.63 16.38 1.68
C ILE A 345 -3.38 17.67 2.08
N ILE A 346 -4.50 17.55 2.78
CA ILE A 346 -5.36 18.67 3.17
C ILE A 346 -4.57 19.70 3.99
N ASP A 347 -3.86 19.25 5.03
CA ASP A 347 -3.08 20.15 5.91
C ASP A 347 -1.99 20.90 5.12
N ARG A 348 -1.34 20.22 4.16
CA ARG A 348 -0.38 20.86 3.26
C ARG A 348 -1.01 21.88 2.33
N GLU A 349 -2.19 21.57 1.78
CA GLU A 349 -2.92 22.48 0.88
C GLU A 349 -3.45 23.72 1.62
N LEU A 350 -3.87 23.55 2.87
CA LEU A 350 -4.32 24.66 3.73
C LEU A 350 -3.19 25.54 4.24
N ALA A 351 -1.94 25.09 4.18
CA ALA A 351 -0.76 25.83 4.61
C ALA A 351 -0.14 26.69 3.47
N GLN A 352 -0.63 26.59 2.24
CA GLN A 352 -0.19 27.37 1.08
C GLN A 352 -0.96 28.68 0.97
#